data_c9a82663b6ab416fb2fad3a0f40515d4
#
_entry.id   c9a82663b6ab416fb2fad3a0f40515d4
#
_cell.length_a   1.000
_cell.length_b   1.000
_cell.length_c   1.000
_cell.angle_alpha   90.00
_cell.angle_beta   90.00
_cell.angle_gamma   90.00
#
_symmetry.space_group_name_H-M   'P 1'
#
loop_
_entity.id
_entity.type
_entity.pdbx_description
1 polymer ?
#
loop_
_entity_poly.entity_id
_entity_poly.type
_entity_poly.pdbx_seq_one_letter_code
_entity_poly.pdbx_strand_id
1 'polypeptide(L)'
;MEEKLKLDVSVILPIDSAKHRSFEELFERSIKSVQNQTVGINELVIVHTGEETLKNYLSSYDFEGLDVNIVENTGDKDFATQVNFGVKNAKSKWVSILEFDDEYSSIWFKNVNRFIDAYPEVESFLPLVVDTDDKGVFAGFTNEATFAVSLNSEIGYLTNDVLLTYQNFQSSGIVIKKSVYEDNGGFKPSIKLTFV
;
A
#
# COMPACT_ATOMS: atom_id res chain seq x y z
N MET A 1 24.55 -16.14 1.09
CA MET A 1 23.15 -15.84 1.48
C MET A 1 22.30 -16.19 0.27
N GLU A 2 21.28 -17.01 0.43
CA GLU A 2 20.31 -17.22 -0.65
C GLU A 2 19.59 -15.91 -0.92
N GLU A 3 19.45 -15.56 -2.20
CA GLU A 3 18.74 -14.35 -2.61
C GLU A 3 17.26 -14.52 -2.26
N LYS A 4 16.71 -13.57 -1.51
CA LYS A 4 15.31 -13.59 -1.08
C LYS A 4 14.40 -13.52 -2.31
N LEU A 5 13.45 -14.43 -2.44
CA LEU A 5 12.43 -14.37 -3.49
C LEU A 5 11.73 -13.01 -3.43
N LYS A 6 11.59 -12.36 -4.58
CA LYS A 6 10.90 -11.08 -4.73
C LYS A 6 9.67 -11.23 -5.62
N LEU A 7 8.59 -10.57 -5.22
CA LEU A 7 7.42 -10.35 -6.06
C LEU A 7 7.66 -9.11 -6.93
N ASP A 8 7.25 -9.15 -8.18
CA ASP A 8 7.32 -7.99 -9.09
C ASP A 8 6.26 -6.94 -8.71
N VAL A 9 6.45 -6.34 -7.54
CA VAL A 9 5.59 -5.30 -6.94
C VAL A 9 6.40 -4.08 -6.54
N SER A 10 5.87 -2.90 -6.85
CA SER A 10 6.32 -1.61 -6.32
C SER A 10 5.37 -1.20 -5.19
N VAL A 11 5.89 -0.97 -3.99
CA VAL A 11 5.13 -0.39 -2.90
C VAL A 11 5.15 1.13 -3.03
N ILE A 12 3.99 1.76 -3.05
CA ILE A 12 3.81 3.21 -3.12
C ILE A 12 3.50 3.70 -1.71
N LEU A 13 4.37 4.56 -1.19
CA LEU A 13 4.29 5.13 0.15
C LEU A 13 4.21 6.66 0.05
N PRO A 14 2.98 7.23 0.00
CA PRO A 14 2.78 8.68 -0.02
C PRO A 14 2.98 9.27 1.37
N ILE A 15 3.67 10.42 1.45
CA ILE A 15 3.90 11.16 2.68
C ILE A 15 3.64 12.64 2.42
N ASP A 16 2.67 13.21 3.10
CA ASP A 16 2.31 14.61 2.97
C ASP A 16 3.15 15.54 3.86
N SER A 17 3.45 15.11 5.09
CA SER A 17 4.20 15.91 6.07
C SER A 17 4.85 15.04 7.15
N ALA A 18 6.02 15.51 7.63
CA ALA A 18 6.68 14.96 8.82
C ALA A 18 6.18 15.58 10.15
N LYS A 19 5.10 16.37 10.11
CA LYS A 19 4.60 17.09 11.31
C LYS A 19 3.74 16.24 12.24
N HIS A 20 3.40 15.00 11.85
CA HIS A 20 2.70 14.11 12.74
C HIS A 20 3.53 13.82 13.99
N ARG A 21 2.92 13.86 15.17
CA ARG A 21 3.62 13.75 16.47
C ARG A 21 4.50 12.52 16.61
N SER A 22 4.09 11.40 16.01
CA SER A 22 4.81 10.11 16.04
C SER A 22 5.34 9.71 14.67
N PHE A 23 5.59 10.67 13.77
CA PHE A 23 5.95 10.39 12.38
C PHE A 23 7.14 9.43 12.26
N GLU A 24 8.24 9.69 12.96
CA GLU A 24 9.45 8.87 12.83
C GLU A 24 9.22 7.42 13.28
N GLU A 25 8.49 7.23 14.39
CA GLU A 25 8.17 5.90 14.91
C GLU A 25 7.26 5.13 13.95
N LEU A 26 6.18 5.75 13.45
CA LEU A 26 5.22 5.15 12.55
C LEU A 26 5.88 4.83 11.19
N PHE A 27 6.64 5.76 10.65
CA PHE A 27 7.39 5.56 9.41
C PHE A 27 8.40 4.41 9.55
N GLU A 28 9.15 4.34 10.66
CA GLU A 28 10.09 3.24 10.90
C GLU A 28 9.37 1.88 10.95
N ARG A 29 8.21 1.79 11.60
CA ARG A 29 7.39 0.57 11.66
C ARG A 29 6.90 0.17 10.27
N SER A 30 6.40 1.13 9.49
CA SER A 30 5.96 0.92 8.11
C SER A 30 7.11 0.38 7.26
N ILE A 31 8.30 1.01 7.26
CA ILE A 31 9.47 0.54 6.51
C ILE A 31 9.91 -0.85 6.97
N LYS A 32 9.98 -1.11 8.28
CA LYS A 32 10.32 -2.43 8.83
C LYS A 32 9.33 -3.50 8.37
N SER A 33 8.05 -3.17 8.24
CA SER A 33 7.04 -4.11 7.76
C SER A 33 7.29 -4.55 6.31
N VAL A 34 7.83 -3.65 5.49
CA VAL A 34 8.27 -3.95 4.11
C VAL A 34 9.57 -4.78 4.10
N GLN A 35 10.56 -4.42 4.91
CA GLN A 35 11.83 -5.14 5.02
C GLN A 35 11.65 -6.58 5.50
N ASN A 36 10.72 -6.80 6.43
CA ASN A 36 10.47 -8.09 7.09
C ASN A 36 9.55 -9.02 6.29
N GLN A 37 9.16 -8.69 5.05
CA GLN A 37 8.35 -9.57 4.22
C GLN A 37 9.08 -10.90 3.94
N THR A 38 8.40 -12.04 4.01
CA THR A 38 8.99 -13.36 3.66
C THR A 38 9.25 -13.51 2.17
N VAL A 39 8.43 -12.90 1.32
CA VAL A 39 8.70 -12.63 -0.10
C VAL A 39 8.91 -11.14 -0.23
N GLY A 40 10.07 -10.73 -0.71
CA GLY A 40 10.44 -9.32 -0.82
C GLY A 40 9.67 -8.60 -1.94
N ILE A 41 9.86 -7.31 -2.00
CA ILE A 41 9.35 -6.43 -3.05
C ILE A 41 10.44 -6.09 -4.05
N ASN A 42 10.06 -5.61 -5.23
CA ASN A 42 11.00 -5.16 -6.25
C ASN A 42 11.54 -3.77 -5.92
N GLU A 43 10.63 -2.82 -5.60
CA GLU A 43 11.01 -1.47 -5.19
C GLU A 43 10.01 -0.84 -4.21
N LEU A 44 10.50 0.13 -3.45
CA LEU A 44 9.70 1.04 -2.63
C LEU A 44 9.74 2.43 -3.27
N VAL A 45 8.58 2.97 -3.67
CA VAL A 45 8.44 4.33 -4.21
C VAL A 45 7.89 5.23 -3.13
N ILE A 46 8.72 6.09 -2.56
CA ILE A 46 8.32 7.08 -1.56
C ILE A 46 7.99 8.39 -2.29
N VAL A 47 6.73 8.84 -2.14
CA VAL A 47 6.28 10.10 -2.72
C VAL A 47 6.15 11.14 -1.62
N HIS A 48 6.79 12.29 -1.78
CA HIS A 48 6.73 13.35 -0.79
C HIS A 48 6.39 14.71 -1.41
N THR A 49 5.88 15.64 -0.59
CA THR A 49 5.38 16.95 -1.00
C THR A 49 6.45 18.05 -1.09
N GLY A 50 7.72 17.71 -0.91
CA GLY A 50 8.82 18.67 -0.98
C GLY A 50 9.05 19.45 0.32
N GLU A 51 8.42 19.09 1.44
CA GLU A 51 8.71 19.69 2.75
C GLU A 51 10.19 19.45 3.13
N GLU A 52 10.91 20.51 3.48
CA GLU A 52 12.36 20.45 3.73
C GLU A 52 12.73 19.50 4.88
N THR A 53 11.93 19.51 5.95
CA THR A 53 12.13 18.59 7.09
C THR A 53 12.03 17.14 6.64
N LEU A 54 11.04 16.83 5.80
CA LEU A 54 10.82 15.49 5.26
C LEU A 54 11.94 15.07 4.31
N LYS A 55 12.40 15.97 3.43
CA LYS A 55 13.56 15.70 2.55
C LYS A 55 14.82 15.34 3.34
N ASN A 56 15.13 16.14 4.37
CA ASN A 56 16.29 15.91 5.22
C ASN A 56 16.18 14.57 5.95
N TYR A 57 15.01 14.24 6.48
CA TYR A 57 14.75 12.96 7.14
C TYR A 57 14.97 11.79 6.16
N LEU A 58 14.29 11.81 5.01
CA LEU A 58 14.38 10.73 4.02
C LEU A 58 15.80 10.55 3.46
N SER A 59 16.56 11.65 3.28
CA SER A 59 17.95 11.59 2.79
C SER A 59 18.91 10.97 3.79
N SER A 60 18.61 11.02 5.08
CA SER A 60 19.43 10.47 6.17
C SER A 60 18.99 9.07 6.64
N TYR A 61 17.81 8.61 6.21
CA TYR A 61 17.25 7.34 6.63
C TYR A 61 17.93 6.15 5.94
N ASP A 62 18.24 5.11 6.69
CA ASP A 62 18.82 3.87 6.16
C ASP A 62 17.72 2.89 5.74
N PHE A 63 17.55 2.72 4.44
CA PHE A 63 16.60 1.78 3.84
C PHE A 63 17.22 0.39 3.60
N GLU A 64 18.07 -0.09 4.48
CA GLU A 64 18.79 -1.35 4.33
C GLU A 64 17.96 -2.46 3.65
N GLY A 65 18.50 -3.02 2.57
CA GLY A 65 17.92 -4.15 1.84
C GLY A 65 16.76 -3.82 0.90
N LEU A 66 16.34 -2.55 0.78
CA LEU A 66 15.31 -2.10 -0.15
C LEU A 66 15.91 -1.34 -1.34
N ASP A 67 15.36 -1.57 -2.54
CA ASP A 67 15.55 -0.66 -3.68
C ASP A 67 14.54 0.48 -3.54
N VAL A 68 15.01 1.69 -3.25
CA VAL A 68 14.14 2.83 -2.92
C VAL A 68 14.24 3.91 -3.99
N ASN A 69 13.09 4.35 -4.46
CA ASN A 69 12.91 5.47 -5.36
C ASN A 69 12.16 6.60 -4.64
N ILE A 70 12.87 7.66 -4.24
CA ILE A 70 12.28 8.82 -3.56
C ILE A 70 11.96 9.87 -4.61
N VAL A 71 10.68 10.25 -4.71
CA VAL A 71 10.18 11.19 -5.72
C VAL A 71 9.42 12.35 -5.08
N GLU A 72 9.73 13.57 -5.54
CA GLU A 72 9.05 14.78 -5.11
C GLU A 72 7.84 15.08 -6.01
N ASN A 73 6.64 15.06 -5.44
CA ASN A 73 5.45 15.54 -6.12
C ASN A 73 5.31 17.06 -5.96
N THR A 74 5.50 17.79 -7.05
CA THR A 74 5.37 19.25 -7.09
C THR A 74 3.94 19.73 -7.42
N GLY A 75 3.01 18.81 -7.68
CA GLY A 75 1.60 19.07 -7.95
C GLY A 75 0.75 19.18 -6.69
N ASP A 76 -0.53 18.82 -6.82
CA ASP A 76 -1.44 18.78 -5.68
C ASP A 76 -0.98 17.76 -4.64
N LYS A 77 -1.17 18.13 -3.37
CA LYS A 77 -0.62 17.38 -2.22
C LYS A 77 -1.61 16.39 -1.60
N ASP A 78 -2.78 16.24 -2.22
CA ASP A 78 -3.77 15.28 -1.76
C ASP A 78 -3.27 13.84 -1.96
N PHE A 79 -3.80 12.94 -1.14
CA PHE A 79 -3.42 11.53 -1.14
C PHE A 79 -3.55 10.87 -2.52
N ALA A 80 -4.69 11.10 -3.21
CA ALA A 80 -4.95 10.50 -4.51
C ALA A 80 -3.91 10.92 -5.56
N THR A 81 -3.56 12.22 -5.59
CA THR A 81 -2.54 12.75 -6.51
C THR A 81 -1.16 12.18 -6.20
N GLN A 82 -0.80 12.06 -4.92
CA GLN A 82 0.48 11.47 -4.53
C GLN A 82 0.56 9.98 -4.91
N VAL A 83 -0.50 9.20 -4.64
CA VAL A 83 -0.54 7.78 -5.05
C VAL A 83 -0.43 7.65 -6.57
N ASN A 84 -1.21 8.43 -7.34
CA ASN A 84 -1.14 8.43 -8.81
C ASN A 84 0.27 8.76 -9.32
N PHE A 85 0.93 9.74 -8.69
CA PHE A 85 2.29 10.11 -9.04
C PHE A 85 3.29 8.99 -8.73
N GLY A 86 3.13 8.32 -7.59
CA GLY A 86 3.94 7.16 -7.22
C GLY A 86 3.77 5.99 -8.20
N VAL A 87 2.52 5.64 -8.54
CA VAL A 87 2.23 4.58 -9.51
C VAL A 87 2.86 4.87 -10.87
N LYS A 88 2.79 6.13 -11.34
CA LYS A 88 3.43 6.54 -12.59
C LYS A 88 4.94 6.33 -12.58
N ASN A 89 5.60 6.50 -11.43
CA ASN A 89 7.05 6.32 -11.25
C ASN A 89 7.46 4.88 -10.91
N ALA A 90 6.50 4.00 -10.64
CA ALA A 90 6.73 2.59 -10.34
C ALA A 90 7.16 1.81 -11.58
N LYS A 91 8.09 0.85 -11.40
CA LYS A 91 8.65 0.03 -12.48
C LYS A 91 8.02 -1.36 -12.59
N SER A 92 7.43 -1.84 -11.50
CA SER A 92 6.90 -3.20 -11.40
C SER A 92 5.56 -3.39 -12.10
N LYS A 93 5.24 -4.66 -12.39
CA LYS A 93 3.96 -5.06 -12.96
C LYS A 93 2.79 -4.84 -12.00
N TRP A 94 3.04 -5.01 -10.70
CA TRP A 94 2.06 -4.80 -9.64
C TRP A 94 2.42 -3.57 -8.81
N VAL A 95 1.43 -2.92 -8.28
CA VAL A 95 1.60 -1.83 -7.31
C VAL A 95 0.82 -2.15 -6.04
N SER A 96 1.36 -1.76 -4.90
CA SER A 96 0.69 -1.82 -3.61
C SER A 96 0.76 -0.46 -2.95
N ILE A 97 -0.29 -0.07 -2.24
CA ILE A 97 -0.34 1.21 -1.52
C ILE A 97 -0.09 0.92 -0.05
N LEU A 98 0.76 1.70 0.59
CA LEU A 98 1.03 1.63 2.03
C LEU A 98 1.04 3.05 2.58
N GLU A 99 0.17 3.34 3.55
CA GLU A 99 0.22 4.58 4.31
C GLU A 99 1.36 4.53 5.33
N PHE A 100 1.97 5.69 5.66
CA PHE A 100 3.20 5.70 6.46
C PHE A 100 3.00 5.26 7.93
N ASP A 101 1.76 5.18 8.37
CA ASP A 101 1.31 4.75 9.70
C ASP A 101 0.71 3.34 9.73
N ASP A 102 0.71 2.66 8.57
CA ASP A 102 0.27 1.28 8.44
C ASP A 102 1.44 0.29 8.31
N GLU A 103 1.15 -0.99 8.53
CA GLU A 103 2.12 -2.08 8.48
C GLU A 103 1.57 -3.28 7.69
N TYR A 104 2.41 -3.88 6.87
CA TYR A 104 2.10 -5.19 6.29
C TYR A 104 2.33 -6.33 7.27
N SER A 105 1.45 -7.33 7.28
CA SER A 105 1.80 -8.64 7.82
C SER A 105 3.01 -9.21 7.06
N SER A 106 3.96 -9.81 7.77
CA SER A 106 5.22 -10.36 7.19
C SER A 106 5.03 -11.41 6.10
N ILE A 107 3.82 -11.96 5.96
CA ILE A 107 3.45 -12.97 4.96
C ILE A 107 2.55 -12.41 3.84
N TRP A 108 2.31 -11.09 3.80
CA TRP A 108 1.36 -10.49 2.85
C TRP A 108 1.77 -10.80 1.41
N PHE A 109 2.97 -10.41 0.98
CA PHE A 109 3.41 -10.64 -0.39
C PHE A 109 3.67 -12.12 -0.71
N LYS A 110 3.97 -12.96 0.29
CA LYS A 110 3.98 -14.42 0.10
C LYS A 110 2.61 -14.96 -0.30
N ASN A 111 1.55 -14.48 0.37
CA ASN A 111 0.19 -14.90 0.04
C ASN A 111 -0.24 -14.37 -1.33
N VAL A 112 0.01 -13.08 -1.61
CA VAL A 112 -0.27 -12.48 -2.92
C VAL A 112 0.43 -13.27 -4.04
N ASN A 113 1.72 -13.58 -3.89
CA ASN A 113 2.47 -14.35 -4.89
C ASN A 113 1.83 -15.71 -5.16
N ARG A 114 1.45 -16.43 -4.10
CA ARG A 114 0.75 -17.71 -4.23
C ARG A 114 -0.58 -17.60 -4.98
N PHE A 115 -1.34 -16.52 -4.73
CA PHE A 115 -2.62 -16.31 -5.41
C PHE A 115 -2.46 -15.86 -6.86
N ILE A 116 -1.44 -15.08 -7.19
CA ILE A 116 -1.10 -14.73 -8.58
C ILE A 116 -0.81 -15.98 -9.40
N ASP A 117 -0.07 -16.94 -8.82
CA ASP A 117 0.27 -18.20 -9.49
C ASP A 117 -0.95 -19.11 -9.67
N ALA A 118 -1.85 -19.13 -8.66
CA ALA A 118 -3.03 -19.98 -8.67
C ALA A 118 -4.18 -19.42 -9.52
N TYR A 119 -4.29 -18.10 -9.63
CA TYR A 119 -5.41 -17.38 -10.27
C TYR A 119 -4.87 -16.25 -11.16
N PRO A 120 -4.29 -16.56 -12.32
CA PRO A 120 -3.63 -15.60 -13.20
C PRO A 120 -4.60 -14.54 -13.78
N GLU A 121 -5.90 -14.81 -13.77
CA GLU A 121 -6.98 -13.90 -14.19
C GLU A 121 -7.25 -12.80 -13.15
N VAL A 122 -6.87 -12.98 -11.89
CA VAL A 122 -7.10 -11.98 -10.84
C VAL A 122 -6.16 -10.79 -11.05
N GLU A 123 -6.70 -9.61 -10.93
CA GLU A 123 -6.01 -8.35 -11.24
C GLU A 123 -5.82 -7.44 -10.02
N SER A 124 -6.48 -7.76 -8.91
CA SER A 124 -6.31 -7.05 -7.65
C SER A 124 -6.53 -7.95 -6.44
N PHE A 125 -5.84 -7.65 -5.35
CA PHE A 125 -5.94 -8.33 -4.07
C PHE A 125 -6.20 -7.30 -2.98
N LEU A 126 -7.20 -7.57 -2.17
CA LEU A 126 -7.60 -6.70 -1.08
C LEU A 126 -7.25 -7.35 0.25
N PRO A 127 -6.55 -6.66 1.16
CA PRO A 127 -6.25 -7.21 2.47
C PRO A 127 -7.49 -7.21 3.37
N LEU A 128 -7.54 -8.16 4.31
CA LEU A 128 -8.23 -7.94 5.56
C LEU A 128 -7.33 -7.06 6.42
N VAL A 129 -7.83 -5.91 6.85
CA VAL A 129 -7.08 -4.97 7.69
C VAL A 129 -7.40 -5.22 9.15
N VAL A 130 -6.37 -5.26 9.98
CA VAL A 130 -6.48 -5.36 11.44
C VAL A 130 -6.25 -3.98 12.02
N ASP A 131 -7.28 -3.42 12.64
CA ASP A 131 -7.19 -2.12 13.29
C ASP A 131 -6.58 -2.28 14.69
N THR A 132 -5.61 -1.44 15.01
CA THR A 132 -4.95 -1.41 16.32
C THR A 132 -4.97 -0.01 16.91
N ASP A 133 -4.92 0.09 18.23
CA ASP A 133 -4.65 1.38 18.90
C ASP A 133 -3.15 1.76 18.82
N ASP A 134 -2.79 2.93 19.33
CA ASP A 134 -1.41 3.46 19.34
C ASP A 134 -0.40 2.54 20.04
N LYS A 135 -0.87 1.56 20.82
CA LYS A 135 -0.05 0.57 21.53
C LYS A 135 0.00 -0.77 20.81
N GLY A 136 -0.61 -0.88 19.64
CA GLY A 136 -0.72 -2.12 18.88
C GLY A 136 -1.74 -3.11 19.44
N VAL A 137 -2.65 -2.67 20.33
CA VAL A 137 -3.71 -3.53 20.85
C VAL A 137 -4.83 -3.61 19.82
N PHE A 138 -5.31 -4.81 19.54
CA PHE A 138 -6.40 -5.06 18.61
C PHE A 138 -7.64 -4.22 18.94
N ALA A 139 -8.14 -3.47 17.98
CA ALA A 139 -9.34 -2.65 18.06
C ALA A 139 -10.49 -3.18 17.21
N GLY A 140 -10.21 -3.72 16.03
CA GLY A 140 -11.21 -4.21 15.09
C GLY A 140 -10.64 -4.76 13.80
N PHE A 141 -11.53 -4.92 12.82
CA PHE A 141 -11.18 -5.23 11.46
C PHE A 141 -11.82 -4.23 10.50
N THR A 142 -11.09 -3.85 9.47
CA THR A 142 -11.63 -3.16 8.30
C THR A 142 -11.58 -4.08 7.08
N ASN A 143 -12.49 -3.90 6.14
CA ASN A 143 -12.72 -4.78 4.99
C ASN A 143 -13.32 -6.16 5.33
N GLU A 144 -13.74 -6.43 6.60
CA GLU A 144 -14.28 -7.73 6.98
C GLU A 144 -15.58 -8.09 6.26
N ALA A 145 -16.45 -7.11 6.01
CA ALA A 145 -17.71 -7.34 5.31
C ALA A 145 -17.47 -7.88 3.88
N THR A 146 -16.40 -7.47 3.27
CA THR A 146 -15.92 -7.97 1.98
C THR A 146 -15.70 -9.47 2.01
N PHE A 147 -15.11 -9.97 3.09
CA PHE A 147 -14.87 -11.40 3.30
C PHE A 147 -16.13 -12.15 3.73
N ALA A 148 -16.99 -11.53 4.55
CA ALA A 148 -18.14 -12.20 5.11
C ALA A 148 -19.30 -12.38 4.11
N VAL A 149 -19.47 -11.46 3.18
CA VAL A 149 -20.70 -11.38 2.36
C VAL A 149 -20.48 -11.80 0.91
N SER A 150 -19.27 -11.69 0.36
CA SER A 150 -19.05 -11.78 -1.08
C SER A 150 -17.87 -12.61 -1.52
N LEU A 151 -17.15 -13.24 -0.62
CA LEU A 151 -16.18 -14.23 -1.04
C LEU A 151 -16.91 -15.37 -1.73
N ASN A 152 -16.79 -15.41 -3.05
CA ASN A 152 -16.90 -16.67 -3.71
C ASN A 152 -15.81 -17.57 -3.10
N SER A 153 -16.23 -18.59 -2.36
CA SER A 153 -15.33 -19.47 -1.62
C SER A 153 -14.28 -20.16 -2.48
N GLU A 154 -14.47 -20.20 -3.78
CA GLU A 154 -13.57 -20.84 -4.75
C GLU A 154 -12.53 -19.86 -5.29
N ILE A 155 -12.86 -18.59 -5.53
CA ILE A 155 -12.00 -17.64 -6.23
C ILE A 155 -11.83 -16.27 -5.54
N GLY A 156 -12.55 -16.00 -4.46
CA GLY A 156 -12.37 -14.77 -3.68
C GLY A 156 -12.79 -13.47 -4.39
N TYR A 157 -13.71 -13.51 -5.35
CA TYR A 157 -14.19 -12.30 -6.01
C TYR A 157 -15.16 -11.49 -5.17
N LEU A 158 -14.98 -10.16 -5.19
CA LEU A 158 -15.99 -9.22 -4.72
C LEU A 158 -17.13 -9.15 -5.72
N THR A 159 -18.37 -9.25 -5.25
CA THR A 159 -19.53 -8.98 -6.08
C THR A 159 -19.76 -7.47 -6.21
N ASN A 160 -20.33 -7.04 -7.34
CA ASN A 160 -20.70 -5.63 -7.54
C ASN A 160 -21.63 -5.11 -6.44
N ASP A 161 -22.51 -5.95 -5.90
CA ASP A 161 -23.43 -5.56 -4.83
C ASP A 161 -22.69 -5.13 -3.56
N VAL A 162 -21.59 -5.81 -3.22
CA VAL A 162 -20.77 -5.44 -2.06
C VAL A 162 -19.99 -4.17 -2.33
N LEU A 163 -19.37 -4.03 -3.50
CA LEU A 163 -18.63 -2.80 -3.87
C LEU A 163 -19.53 -1.57 -3.88
N LEU A 164 -20.82 -1.72 -4.24
CA LEU A 164 -21.78 -0.62 -4.29
C LEU A 164 -22.38 -0.28 -2.92
N THR A 165 -22.40 -1.22 -1.99
CA THR A 165 -23.02 -1.04 -0.66
C THR A 165 -22.00 -0.80 0.44
N TYR A 166 -20.74 -1.09 0.20
CA TYR A 166 -19.68 -1.01 1.20
C TYR A 166 -19.04 0.39 1.22
N GLN A 167 -19.14 1.07 2.38
CA GLN A 167 -18.70 2.46 2.53
C GLN A 167 -17.33 2.62 3.20
N ASN A 168 -16.82 1.58 3.87
CA ASN A 168 -15.54 1.63 4.59
C ASN A 168 -14.52 0.72 3.90
N PHE A 169 -13.83 1.28 2.92
CA PHE A 169 -12.83 0.56 2.15
C PHE A 169 -11.44 1.16 2.42
N GLN A 170 -10.60 0.38 3.09
CA GLN A 170 -9.19 0.75 3.31
C GLN A 170 -8.37 0.43 2.06
N SER A 171 -7.68 1.42 1.54
CA SER A 171 -6.80 1.26 0.37
C SER A 171 -5.41 0.78 0.72
N SER A 172 -4.98 0.98 1.96
CA SER A 172 -3.67 0.51 2.42
C SER A 172 -3.59 -1.01 2.34
N GLY A 173 -2.53 -1.52 1.76
CA GLY A 173 -2.32 -2.96 1.53
C GLY A 173 -2.92 -3.52 0.24
N ILE A 174 -3.72 -2.79 -0.52
CA ILE A 174 -4.18 -3.26 -1.84
C ILE A 174 -2.98 -3.60 -2.73
N VAL A 175 -3.09 -4.69 -3.48
CA VAL A 175 -2.15 -5.01 -4.57
C VAL A 175 -2.95 -5.09 -5.86
N ILE A 176 -2.57 -4.33 -6.88
CA ILE A 176 -3.28 -4.25 -8.15
C ILE A 176 -2.29 -4.25 -9.32
N LYS A 177 -2.66 -4.86 -10.44
CA LYS A 177 -1.87 -4.72 -11.68
C LYS A 177 -1.76 -3.24 -12.03
N LYS A 178 -0.54 -2.76 -12.28
CA LYS A 178 -0.29 -1.36 -12.63
C LYS A 178 -1.11 -0.93 -13.85
N SER A 179 -1.16 -1.76 -14.90
CA SER A 179 -1.96 -1.49 -16.10
C SER A 179 -3.43 -1.30 -15.79
N VAL A 180 -4.02 -2.16 -14.93
CA VAL A 180 -5.43 -2.05 -14.53
C VAL A 180 -5.69 -0.76 -13.75
N TYR A 181 -4.76 -0.37 -12.86
CA TYR A 181 -4.85 0.90 -12.14
C TYR A 181 -4.86 2.09 -13.11
N GLU A 182 -3.93 2.11 -14.08
CA GLU A 182 -3.77 3.18 -15.06
C GLU A 182 -4.95 3.23 -16.05
N ASP A 183 -5.40 2.10 -16.57
CA ASP A 183 -6.54 1.99 -17.51
C ASP A 183 -7.85 2.48 -16.89
N ASN A 184 -8.02 2.32 -15.57
CA ASN A 184 -9.15 2.88 -14.82
C ASN A 184 -8.95 4.35 -14.41
N GLY A 185 -7.81 4.95 -14.79
CA GLY A 185 -7.47 6.36 -14.55
C GLY A 185 -7.08 6.66 -13.11
N GLY A 186 -6.65 5.66 -12.35
CA GLY A 186 -6.15 5.79 -11.00
C GLY A 186 -7.17 6.33 -9.99
N PHE A 187 -6.69 6.77 -8.84
CA PHE A 187 -7.52 7.47 -7.86
C PHE A 187 -8.00 8.82 -8.39
N LYS A 188 -9.21 9.21 -8.01
CA LYS A 188 -9.85 10.46 -8.47
C LYS A 188 -9.64 11.56 -7.44
N PRO A 189 -8.77 12.56 -7.68
CA PRO A 189 -8.52 13.63 -6.71
C PRO A 189 -9.77 14.47 -6.38
N SER A 190 -10.75 14.49 -7.29
CA SER A 190 -12.03 15.16 -7.07
C SER A 190 -12.94 14.45 -6.06
N ILE A 191 -12.72 13.18 -5.82
CA ILE A 191 -13.41 12.41 -4.79
C ILE A 191 -12.59 12.61 -3.51
N LYS A 192 -13.02 13.57 -2.68
CA LYS A 192 -12.43 13.73 -1.35
C LYS A 192 -12.84 12.54 -0.51
N LEU A 193 -11.97 11.54 -0.43
CA LEU A 193 -12.06 10.52 0.59
C LEU A 193 -11.78 11.23 1.92
N THR A 194 -12.82 11.47 2.69
CA THR A 194 -12.66 11.88 4.09
C THR A 194 -12.23 10.64 4.86
N PHE A 195 -10.93 10.52 5.06
CA PHE A 195 -10.43 9.69 6.14
C PHE A 195 -10.72 10.45 7.43
N VAL A 196 -11.58 9.92 8.26
CA VAL A 196 -11.87 10.45 9.60
C VAL A 196 -10.98 9.69 10.58
#